data_03e1ebe469cf89b1e6fccdab12e25ac2
#
_entry.id   03e1ebe469cf89b1e6fccdab12e25ac2
#
_cell.length_a   1.000
_cell.length_b   1.000
_cell.length_c   1.000
_cell.angle_alpha   90.00
_cell.angle_beta   90.00
_cell.angle_gamma   90.00
#
_symmetry.space_group_name_H-M   'P 1'
#
loop_
_entity.id
_entity.type
_entity.pdbx_description
1 polymer ?
#
loop_
_entity_poly.entity_id
_entity_poly.type
_entity_poly.pdbx_seq_one_letter_code
_entity_poly.pdbx_strand_id
1 'polypeptide(L)'
;MAPVLPFICEEIYQGLTNEDNKSIHLENYPEANIDVINQELERQVKIAKNIIRTARNVRLNLNLPNKQPLQKISIISNSKSLKNDIEAVKDIILDELNIKDIEYINKVEEWYKYECKPDFSKLGPKMGKGIGKFSAYLEKLSQKEIKTLIEKQTLIFEEYEVSLSELDLRIVRENTSDSHEIVDDFSINLDTEINDAVSYTHLRAH
;
A
#
# COMPACT_ATOMS: atom_id res chain seq x y z
N MET A 1 12.53 17.86 -20.50
CA MET A 1 13.48 18.42 -19.51
C MET A 1 14.12 19.74 -19.98
N ALA A 2 14.44 19.90 -21.27
CA ALA A 2 15.12 21.07 -21.82
C ALA A 2 14.54 22.44 -21.38
N PRO A 3 13.21 22.66 -21.29
CA PRO A 3 12.66 23.94 -20.82
C PRO A 3 12.97 24.28 -19.35
N VAL A 4 13.32 23.28 -18.52
CA VAL A 4 13.58 23.47 -17.09
C VAL A 4 15.08 23.53 -16.79
N LEU A 5 15.88 22.77 -17.53
CA LEU A 5 17.33 22.62 -17.38
C LEU A 5 18.02 22.83 -18.73
N PRO A 6 17.98 24.07 -19.31
CA PRO A 6 18.38 24.29 -20.70
C PRO A 6 19.84 23.92 -20.98
N PHE A 7 20.77 24.40 -20.18
CA PHE A 7 22.21 24.21 -20.44
C PHE A 7 22.65 22.76 -20.34
N ILE A 8 22.20 22.05 -19.30
CA ILE A 8 22.58 20.65 -19.07
C ILE A 8 21.94 19.72 -20.13
N CYS A 9 20.71 20.02 -20.57
CA CYS A 9 20.06 19.26 -21.63
C CYS A 9 20.74 19.48 -22.99
N GLU A 10 21.22 20.68 -23.27
CA GLU A 10 21.98 20.99 -24.48
C GLU A 10 23.31 20.21 -24.51
N GLU A 11 24.06 20.24 -23.42
CA GLU A 11 25.32 19.52 -23.31
C GLU A 11 25.15 18.00 -23.51
N ILE A 12 24.14 17.43 -22.86
CA ILE A 12 23.83 16.00 -23.03
C ILE A 12 23.40 15.71 -24.48
N TYR A 13 22.58 16.56 -25.08
CA TYR A 13 22.09 16.35 -26.44
C TYR A 13 23.23 16.38 -27.45
N GLN A 14 24.13 17.36 -27.37
CA GLN A 14 25.30 17.45 -28.23
C GLN A 14 26.24 16.26 -28.06
N GLY A 15 26.46 15.80 -26.82
CA GLY A 15 27.27 14.63 -26.53
C GLY A 15 26.68 13.32 -27.06
N LEU A 16 25.35 13.21 -27.16
CA LEU A 16 24.68 12.01 -27.68
C LEU A 16 24.57 12.01 -29.22
N THR A 17 24.36 13.18 -29.83
CA THR A 17 24.12 13.28 -31.28
C THR A 17 25.40 13.42 -32.08
N ASN A 18 26.51 13.87 -31.47
CA ASN A 18 27.76 14.24 -32.13
C ASN A 18 27.59 15.25 -33.29
N GLU A 19 26.54 16.10 -33.20
CA GLU A 19 26.22 17.10 -34.22
C GLU A 19 26.37 18.50 -33.60
N ASP A 20 27.51 19.13 -33.81
CA ASP A 20 27.89 20.43 -33.22
C ASP A 20 26.95 21.61 -33.63
N ASN A 21 26.09 21.40 -34.63
CA ASN A 21 25.23 22.44 -35.18
C ASN A 21 23.73 22.28 -34.84
N LYS A 22 23.35 21.29 -34.09
CA LYS A 22 21.96 21.07 -33.67
C LYS A 22 21.78 21.37 -32.19
N SER A 23 20.71 22.06 -31.86
CA SER A 23 20.31 22.36 -30.49
C SER A 23 19.02 21.66 -30.14
N ILE A 24 18.97 21.04 -28.92
CA ILE A 24 17.75 20.43 -28.40
C ILE A 24 16.57 21.41 -28.34
N HIS A 25 16.87 22.71 -28.21
CA HIS A 25 15.86 23.77 -28.13
C HIS A 25 15.18 24.08 -29.47
N LEU A 26 15.76 23.60 -30.56
CA LEU A 26 15.20 23.73 -31.93
C LEU A 26 14.47 22.47 -32.36
N GLU A 27 14.57 21.38 -31.59
CA GLU A 27 13.88 20.15 -31.88
C GLU A 27 12.39 20.23 -31.53
N ASN A 28 11.58 19.47 -32.27
CA ASN A 28 10.16 19.37 -32.00
C ASN A 28 9.92 18.65 -30.68
N TYR A 29 8.91 19.07 -29.92
CA TYR A 29 8.48 18.37 -28.74
C TYR A 29 7.99 16.96 -29.12
N PRO A 30 8.42 15.89 -28.40
CA PRO A 30 8.01 14.53 -28.73
C PRO A 30 6.50 14.37 -28.66
N GLU A 31 5.91 13.80 -29.69
CA GLU A 31 4.50 13.42 -29.70
C GLU A 31 4.31 12.07 -29.01
N ALA A 32 3.20 11.94 -28.26
CA ALA A 32 2.88 10.69 -27.60
C ALA A 32 2.45 9.64 -28.64
N ASN A 33 3.14 8.50 -28.67
CA ASN A 33 2.68 7.36 -29.48
C ASN A 33 1.63 6.58 -28.68
N ILE A 34 0.36 6.78 -29.02
CA ILE A 34 -0.79 6.17 -28.33
C ILE A 34 -0.80 4.64 -28.52
N ASP A 35 -0.26 4.13 -29.62
CA ASP A 35 -0.28 2.71 -29.94
C ASP A 35 0.61 1.87 -29.02
N VAL A 36 1.57 2.51 -28.33
CA VAL A 36 2.45 1.81 -27.37
C VAL A 36 1.97 1.91 -25.92
N ILE A 37 0.87 2.62 -25.68
CA ILE A 37 0.31 2.75 -24.32
C ILE A 37 -0.39 1.44 -23.95
N ASN A 38 0.14 0.75 -22.94
CA ASN A 38 -0.46 -0.45 -22.38
C ASN A 38 -1.00 -0.14 -20.98
N GLN A 39 -2.30 0.17 -20.89
CA GLN A 39 -2.96 0.53 -19.65
C GLN A 39 -2.91 -0.59 -18.58
N GLU A 40 -2.94 -1.84 -19.01
CA GLU A 40 -2.83 -2.99 -18.09
C GLU A 40 -1.45 -3.05 -17.46
N LEU A 41 -0.40 -2.94 -18.26
CA LEU A 41 0.98 -2.90 -17.78
C LEU A 41 1.23 -1.69 -16.86
N GLU A 42 0.71 -0.52 -17.20
CA GLU A 42 0.81 0.68 -16.36
C GLU A 42 0.17 0.47 -14.99
N ARG A 43 -1.01 -0.16 -14.96
CA ARG A 43 -1.70 -0.52 -13.70
C ARG A 43 -0.87 -1.50 -12.88
N GLN A 44 -0.35 -2.56 -13.49
CA GLN A 44 0.49 -3.57 -12.84
C GLN A 44 1.77 -2.95 -12.24
N VAL A 45 2.45 -2.12 -13.02
CA VAL A 45 3.66 -1.41 -12.55
C VAL A 45 3.33 -0.41 -11.43
N LYS A 46 2.18 0.25 -11.49
CA LYS A 46 1.73 1.14 -10.40
C LYS A 46 1.51 0.37 -9.10
N ILE A 47 0.92 -0.83 -9.17
CA ILE A 47 0.75 -1.73 -8.02
C ILE A 47 2.12 -2.14 -7.48
N ALA A 48 3.04 -2.59 -8.35
CA ALA A 48 4.40 -2.94 -7.95
C ALA A 48 5.11 -1.79 -7.22
N LYS A 49 5.05 -0.57 -7.76
CA LYS A 49 5.62 0.63 -7.13
C LYS A 49 5.04 0.88 -5.73
N ASN A 50 3.74 0.70 -5.54
CA ASN A 50 3.11 0.87 -4.24
C ASN A 50 3.60 -0.20 -3.25
N ILE A 51 3.66 -1.47 -3.66
CA ILE A 51 4.18 -2.56 -2.83
C ILE A 51 5.65 -2.29 -2.44
N ILE A 52 6.49 -1.95 -3.41
CA ILE A 52 7.92 -1.68 -3.17
C ILE A 52 8.10 -0.51 -2.21
N ARG A 53 7.37 0.59 -2.43
CA ARG A 53 7.44 1.77 -1.55
C ARG A 53 7.04 1.41 -0.12
N THR A 54 5.92 0.71 0.05
CA THR A 54 5.41 0.32 1.35
C THR A 54 6.37 -0.64 2.06
N ALA A 55 6.87 -1.65 1.37
CA ALA A 55 7.84 -2.59 1.93
C ALA A 55 9.16 -1.91 2.34
N ARG A 56 9.62 -0.92 1.57
CA ARG A 56 10.80 -0.11 1.94
C ARG A 56 10.54 0.75 3.17
N ASN A 57 9.33 1.30 3.33
CA ASN A 57 8.95 2.01 4.56
C ASN A 57 8.97 1.09 5.77
N VAL A 58 8.41 -0.12 5.64
CA VAL A 58 8.46 -1.12 6.72
C VAL A 58 9.91 -1.47 7.07
N ARG A 59 10.77 -1.69 6.07
CA ARG A 59 12.21 -1.93 6.31
C ARG A 59 12.87 -0.76 7.05
N LEU A 60 12.54 0.47 6.68
CA LEU A 60 13.08 1.67 7.32
C LEU A 60 12.66 1.73 8.80
N ASN A 61 11.39 1.47 9.10
CA ASN A 61 10.88 1.46 10.47
C ASN A 61 11.55 0.38 11.34
N LEU A 62 11.90 -0.76 10.73
CA LEU A 62 12.58 -1.88 11.38
C LEU A 62 14.12 -1.72 11.38
N ASN A 63 14.66 -0.63 10.83
CA ASN A 63 16.11 -0.44 10.62
C ASN A 63 16.78 -1.58 9.82
N LEU A 64 16.05 -2.18 8.87
CA LEU A 64 16.55 -3.25 8.00
C LEU A 64 17.08 -2.67 6.69
N PRO A 65 18.38 -2.84 6.36
CA PRO A 65 18.93 -2.34 5.10
C PRO A 65 18.34 -3.08 3.90
N ASN A 66 18.14 -2.36 2.78
CA ASN A 66 17.58 -2.95 1.55
C ASN A 66 18.45 -4.08 0.97
N LYS A 67 19.76 -4.06 1.24
CA LYS A 67 20.69 -5.13 0.84
C LYS A 67 20.50 -6.43 1.61
N GLN A 68 19.86 -6.39 2.76
CA GLN A 68 19.60 -7.60 3.55
C GLN A 68 18.48 -8.42 2.87
N PRO A 69 18.78 -9.66 2.45
CA PRO A 69 17.74 -10.50 1.86
C PRO A 69 16.71 -10.91 2.93
N LEU A 70 15.45 -10.99 2.53
CA LEU A 70 14.37 -11.51 3.36
C LEU A 70 13.78 -12.76 2.71
N GLN A 71 13.19 -13.64 3.53
CA GLN A 71 12.61 -14.87 3.02
C GLN A 71 11.34 -14.59 2.23
N LYS A 72 10.45 -13.79 2.79
CA LYS A 72 9.09 -13.70 2.27
C LYS A 72 8.46 -12.34 2.56
N ILE A 73 7.62 -11.91 1.64
CA ILE A 73 6.65 -10.85 1.84
C ILE A 73 5.24 -11.45 1.75
N SER A 74 4.41 -11.21 2.73
CA SER A 74 3.02 -11.62 2.70
C SER A 74 2.15 -10.45 2.26
N ILE A 75 1.37 -10.65 1.20
CA ILE A 75 0.40 -9.68 0.69
C ILE A 75 -0.99 -10.15 1.06
N ILE A 76 -1.69 -9.35 1.84
CA ILE A 76 -2.98 -9.68 2.42
C ILE A 76 -4.05 -8.89 1.67
N SER A 77 -4.88 -9.58 0.90
CA SER A 77 -5.97 -8.98 0.14
C SER A 77 -7.00 -10.03 -0.27
N ASN A 78 -8.27 -9.61 -0.35
CA ASN A 78 -9.36 -10.47 -0.88
C ASN A 78 -9.55 -10.33 -2.40
N SER A 79 -8.82 -9.43 -3.06
CA SER A 79 -8.96 -9.17 -4.49
C SER A 79 -8.18 -10.17 -5.33
N LYS A 80 -8.93 -10.96 -6.13
CA LYS A 80 -8.32 -11.89 -7.10
C LYS A 80 -7.64 -11.16 -8.26
N SER A 81 -8.16 -10.00 -8.67
CA SER A 81 -7.56 -9.20 -9.75
C SER A 81 -6.19 -8.67 -9.33
N LEU A 82 -6.08 -8.17 -8.08
CA LEU A 82 -4.82 -7.71 -7.53
C LEU A 82 -3.76 -8.83 -7.52
N LYS A 83 -4.14 -10.04 -7.16
CA LYS A 83 -3.22 -11.19 -7.19
C LYS A 83 -2.67 -11.44 -8.60
N ASN A 84 -3.53 -11.41 -9.62
CA ASN A 84 -3.10 -11.63 -11.01
C ASN A 84 -2.16 -10.50 -11.48
N ASP A 85 -2.48 -9.26 -11.13
CA ASP A 85 -1.64 -8.11 -11.46
C ASP A 85 -0.26 -8.19 -10.81
N ILE A 86 -0.19 -8.62 -9.56
CA ILE A 86 1.08 -8.80 -8.84
C ILE A 86 1.88 -9.96 -9.43
N GLU A 87 1.24 -11.07 -9.80
CA GLU A 87 1.94 -12.22 -10.39
C GLU A 87 2.61 -11.86 -11.72
N ALA A 88 2.00 -10.97 -12.52
CA ALA A 88 2.57 -10.48 -13.78
C ALA A 88 3.86 -9.67 -13.61
N VAL A 89 4.06 -9.04 -12.43
CA VAL A 89 5.22 -8.20 -12.12
C VAL A 89 6.03 -8.72 -10.91
N LYS A 90 5.83 -9.99 -10.56
CA LYS A 90 6.42 -10.64 -9.39
C LYS A 90 7.93 -10.50 -9.35
N ASP A 91 8.59 -10.80 -10.46
CA ASP A 91 10.05 -10.78 -10.54
C ASP A 91 10.62 -9.39 -10.24
N ILE A 92 9.97 -8.33 -10.72
CA ILE A 92 10.37 -6.95 -10.46
C ILE A 92 10.27 -6.64 -8.96
N ILE A 93 9.21 -7.10 -8.29
CA ILE A 93 9.01 -6.88 -6.86
C ILE A 93 10.07 -7.62 -6.04
N LEU A 94 10.35 -8.88 -6.39
CA LEU A 94 11.33 -9.70 -5.69
C LEU A 94 12.73 -9.11 -5.79
N ASP A 95 13.16 -8.72 -6.99
CA ASP A 95 14.47 -8.13 -7.25
C ASP A 95 14.65 -6.79 -6.52
N GLU A 96 13.68 -5.89 -6.65
CA GLU A 96 13.72 -4.55 -6.05
C GLU A 96 13.71 -4.55 -4.53
N LEU A 97 13.09 -5.55 -3.92
CA LEU A 97 13.01 -5.72 -2.48
C LEU A 97 14.05 -6.67 -1.91
N ASN A 98 14.81 -7.37 -2.75
CA ASN A 98 15.72 -8.44 -2.33
C ASN A 98 15.01 -9.47 -1.43
N ILE A 99 13.88 -10.00 -1.91
CA ILE A 99 13.03 -10.96 -1.23
C ILE A 99 12.92 -12.21 -2.10
N LYS A 100 12.86 -13.39 -1.48
CA LYS A 100 12.86 -14.67 -2.21
C LYS A 100 11.49 -15.09 -2.73
N ASP A 101 10.42 -14.78 -2.00
CA ASP A 101 9.07 -15.21 -2.38
C ASP A 101 7.97 -14.26 -1.90
N ILE A 102 6.81 -14.33 -2.60
CA ILE A 102 5.58 -13.61 -2.25
C ILE A 102 4.53 -14.62 -1.82
N GLU A 103 3.99 -14.46 -0.61
CA GLU A 103 2.85 -15.22 -0.13
C GLU A 103 1.58 -14.39 -0.23
N TYR A 104 0.49 -15.00 -0.71
CA TYR A 104 -0.82 -14.37 -0.78
C TYR A 104 -1.73 -14.88 0.33
N ILE A 105 -2.22 -13.99 1.18
CA ILE A 105 -3.11 -14.31 2.28
C ILE A 105 -4.50 -13.75 1.98
N ASN A 106 -5.48 -14.63 1.81
CA ASN A 106 -6.86 -14.24 1.53
C ASN A 106 -7.70 -14.01 2.79
N LYS A 107 -7.18 -14.39 3.98
CA LYS A 107 -7.89 -14.23 5.25
C LYS A 107 -7.56 -12.89 5.90
N VAL A 108 -8.07 -11.82 5.32
CA VAL A 108 -7.90 -10.45 5.83
C VAL A 108 -8.36 -10.31 7.28
N GLU A 109 -9.33 -11.14 7.69
CA GLU A 109 -9.95 -11.09 9.01
C GLU A 109 -9.03 -11.45 10.18
N GLU A 110 -7.98 -12.19 9.92
CA GLU A 110 -6.99 -12.59 10.94
C GLU A 110 -5.96 -11.48 11.22
N TRP A 111 -5.92 -10.45 10.35
CA TRP A 111 -4.89 -9.40 10.37
C TRP A 111 -5.41 -8.02 10.77
N TYR A 112 -6.74 -7.83 10.72
CA TYR A 112 -7.37 -6.54 11.03
C TYR A 112 -8.45 -6.67 12.09
N LYS A 113 -8.47 -5.68 12.97
CA LYS A 113 -9.62 -5.38 13.82
C LYS A 113 -10.29 -4.10 13.34
N TYR A 114 -11.60 -4.12 13.31
CA TYR A 114 -12.38 -2.91 13.17
C TYR A 114 -12.58 -2.29 14.54
N GLU A 115 -12.19 -1.04 14.70
CA GLU A 115 -12.61 -0.19 15.82
C GLU A 115 -13.70 0.74 15.34
N CYS A 116 -14.79 0.82 16.09
CA CYS A 116 -15.90 1.70 15.82
C CYS A 116 -16.02 2.70 16.98
N LYS A 117 -15.91 3.99 16.66
CA LYS A 117 -16.07 5.08 17.63
C LYS A 117 -17.18 6.02 17.19
N PRO A 118 -17.89 6.67 18.14
CA PRO A 118 -18.89 7.66 17.75
C PRO A 118 -18.21 8.91 17.18
N ASP A 119 -18.75 9.46 16.09
CA ASP A 119 -18.38 10.80 15.67
C ASP A 119 -19.09 11.81 16.59
N PHE A 120 -18.35 12.33 17.55
CA PHE A 120 -18.87 13.24 18.57
C PHE A 120 -19.45 14.54 17.98
N SER A 121 -18.95 14.97 16.82
CA SER A 121 -19.45 16.18 16.14
C SER A 121 -20.85 16.00 15.60
N LYS A 122 -21.17 14.80 15.13
CA LYS A 122 -22.47 14.46 14.55
C LYS A 122 -23.46 13.91 15.56
N LEU A 123 -23.00 13.04 16.46
CA LEU A 123 -23.86 12.37 17.44
C LEU A 123 -24.05 13.16 18.74
N GLY A 124 -23.12 14.09 19.05
CA GLY A 124 -23.25 14.95 20.23
C GLY A 124 -24.58 15.70 20.32
N PRO A 125 -25.04 16.39 19.25
CA PRO A 125 -26.34 17.07 19.23
C PRO A 125 -27.55 16.13 19.35
N LYS A 126 -27.44 14.87 18.86
CA LYS A 126 -28.52 13.89 18.88
C LYS A 126 -28.65 13.17 20.22
N MET A 127 -27.56 12.76 20.82
CA MET A 127 -27.52 11.85 21.97
C MET A 127 -27.20 12.58 23.30
N GLY A 128 -26.64 13.77 23.25
CA GLY A 128 -26.30 14.55 24.44
C GLY A 128 -25.54 13.74 25.49
N LYS A 129 -26.09 13.63 26.70
CA LYS A 129 -25.46 12.84 27.80
C LYS A 129 -25.41 11.33 27.55
N GLY A 130 -26.18 10.81 26.60
CA GLY A 130 -26.22 9.38 26.23
C GLY A 130 -25.01 8.91 25.43
N ILE A 131 -24.23 9.83 24.85
CA ILE A 131 -23.09 9.48 23.98
C ILE A 131 -22.00 8.67 24.69
N GLY A 132 -21.81 8.89 26.00
CA GLY A 132 -20.86 8.11 26.79
C GLY A 132 -21.26 6.63 26.93
N LYS A 133 -22.55 6.36 27.13
CA LYS A 133 -23.07 4.99 27.17
C LYS A 133 -22.97 4.32 25.80
N PHE A 134 -23.21 5.09 24.74
CA PHE A 134 -23.08 4.61 23.37
C PHE A 134 -21.62 4.29 23.02
N SER A 135 -20.66 5.12 23.41
CA SER A 135 -19.23 4.83 23.22
C SER A 135 -18.82 3.52 23.90
N ALA A 136 -19.23 3.34 25.16
CA ALA A 136 -18.96 2.12 25.91
C ALA A 136 -19.66 0.87 25.31
N TYR A 137 -20.78 1.04 24.62
CA TYR A 137 -21.44 -0.01 23.88
C TYR A 137 -20.66 -0.38 22.62
N LEU A 138 -20.19 0.61 21.83
CA LEU A 138 -19.38 0.37 20.65
C LEU A 138 -18.07 -0.34 20.94
N GLU A 139 -17.42 -0.02 22.06
CA GLU A 139 -16.18 -0.68 22.50
C GLU A 139 -16.36 -2.16 22.84
N LYS A 140 -17.59 -2.57 23.19
CA LYS A 140 -17.95 -3.96 23.53
C LYS A 140 -18.42 -4.79 22.33
N LEU A 141 -18.61 -4.16 21.17
CA LEU A 141 -19.04 -4.86 19.98
C LEU A 141 -18.00 -5.87 19.51
N SER A 142 -18.47 -7.07 19.23
CA SER A 142 -17.63 -8.09 18.60
C SER A 142 -17.32 -7.74 17.15
N GLN A 143 -16.22 -8.26 16.61
CA GLN A 143 -15.84 -8.07 15.20
C GLN A 143 -16.94 -8.51 14.22
N LYS A 144 -17.73 -9.53 14.59
CA LYS A 144 -18.86 -10.02 13.79
C LYS A 144 -20.00 -8.99 13.74
N GLU A 145 -20.30 -8.36 14.86
CA GLU A 145 -21.34 -7.34 14.96
C GLU A 145 -20.95 -6.07 14.19
N ILE A 146 -19.66 -5.66 14.27
CA ILE A 146 -19.16 -4.52 13.49
C ILE A 146 -19.24 -4.79 11.97
N LYS A 147 -18.95 -6.02 11.52
CA LYS A 147 -19.15 -6.41 10.11
C LYS A 147 -20.61 -6.34 9.68
N THR A 148 -21.50 -6.84 10.51
CA THR A 148 -22.95 -6.76 10.26
C THR A 148 -23.42 -5.30 10.19
N LEU A 149 -22.84 -4.42 10.99
CA LEU A 149 -23.10 -2.99 10.98
C LEU A 149 -22.61 -2.34 9.68
N ILE A 150 -21.44 -2.73 9.19
CA ILE A 150 -20.91 -2.26 7.89
C ILE A 150 -21.85 -2.69 6.75
N GLU A 151 -22.38 -3.92 6.78
CA GLU A 151 -23.31 -4.43 5.76
C GLU A 151 -24.67 -3.75 5.82
N LYS A 152 -25.20 -3.55 7.01
CA LYS A 152 -26.54 -2.94 7.23
C LYS A 152 -26.55 -1.42 7.14
N GLN A 153 -25.38 -0.77 7.23
CA GLN A 153 -25.20 0.69 7.20
C GLN A 153 -25.91 1.46 8.33
N THR A 154 -26.62 0.76 9.24
CA THR A 154 -27.38 1.34 10.35
C THR A 154 -27.26 0.49 11.60
N LEU A 155 -27.27 1.16 12.76
CA LEU A 155 -27.28 0.57 14.08
C LEU A 155 -28.39 1.20 14.91
N ILE A 156 -29.17 0.37 15.61
CA ILE A 156 -30.17 0.84 16.56
C ILE A 156 -29.61 0.69 17.97
N PHE A 157 -29.53 1.80 18.69
CA PHE A 157 -29.10 1.83 20.10
C PHE A 157 -30.16 2.57 20.93
N GLU A 158 -30.80 1.85 21.85
CA GLU A 158 -31.96 2.33 22.63
C GLU A 158 -33.03 2.87 21.67
N GLU A 159 -33.32 4.18 21.71
CA GLU A 159 -34.32 4.86 20.85
C GLU A 159 -33.64 5.56 19.65
N TYR A 160 -32.33 5.45 19.48
CA TYR A 160 -31.59 6.16 18.45
C TYR A 160 -31.21 5.25 17.29
N GLU A 161 -31.56 5.66 16.09
CA GLU A 161 -31.03 5.07 14.86
C GLU A 161 -29.78 5.84 14.44
N VAL A 162 -28.65 5.13 14.37
CA VAL A 162 -27.32 5.68 14.04
C VAL A 162 -26.90 5.09 12.70
N SER A 163 -26.59 5.96 11.75
CA SER A 163 -26.06 5.55 10.45
C SER A 163 -24.53 5.37 10.51
N LEU A 164 -24.00 4.55 9.61
CA LEU A 164 -22.55 4.32 9.52
C LEU A 164 -21.77 5.63 9.29
N SER A 165 -22.37 6.60 8.60
CA SER A 165 -21.78 7.93 8.35
C SER A 165 -21.62 8.79 9.61
N GLU A 166 -22.27 8.42 10.74
CA GLU A 166 -22.18 9.07 12.04
C GLU A 166 -21.17 8.39 12.96
N LEU A 167 -20.53 7.33 12.47
CA LEU A 167 -19.51 6.57 13.18
C LEU A 167 -18.14 6.78 12.53
N ASP A 168 -17.11 6.86 13.34
CA ASP A 168 -15.73 6.83 12.90
C ASP A 168 -15.26 5.38 12.93
N LEU A 169 -15.34 4.72 11.76
CA LEU A 169 -14.91 3.34 11.58
C LEU A 169 -13.44 3.34 11.16
N ARG A 170 -12.60 2.72 11.97
CA ARG A 170 -11.17 2.58 11.70
C ARG A 170 -10.78 1.12 11.60
N ILE A 171 -9.89 0.84 10.67
CA ILE A 171 -9.21 -0.45 10.60
C ILE A 171 -7.96 -0.34 11.48
N VAL A 172 -7.91 -1.14 12.54
CA VAL A 172 -6.78 -1.19 13.46
C VAL A 172 -6.05 -2.51 13.27
N ARG A 173 -4.73 -2.47 13.33
CA ARG A 173 -3.90 -3.66 13.23
C ARG A 173 -4.13 -4.57 14.44
N GLU A 174 -4.37 -5.85 14.23
CA GLU A 174 -4.48 -6.82 15.31
C GLU A 174 -3.12 -7.24 15.85
N ASN A 175 -2.14 -7.33 14.97
CA ASN A 175 -0.76 -7.59 15.35
C ASN A 175 0.07 -6.31 15.28
N THR A 176 0.59 -5.91 16.44
CA THR A 176 1.52 -4.80 16.63
C THR A 176 2.94 -5.14 16.16
N SER A 177 3.11 -6.01 15.15
CA SER A 177 4.43 -6.19 14.58
C SER A 177 4.73 -4.97 13.69
N ASP A 178 5.85 -4.30 13.97
CA ASP A 178 6.35 -3.18 13.17
C ASP A 178 6.62 -3.57 11.71
N SER A 179 6.54 -4.87 11.38
CA SER A 179 6.71 -5.46 10.05
C SER A 179 5.49 -5.37 9.13
N HIS A 180 4.35 -4.85 9.63
CA HIS A 180 3.08 -4.80 8.90
C HIS A 180 2.65 -3.37 8.60
N GLU A 181 2.26 -3.10 7.34
CA GLU A 181 1.73 -1.80 6.90
C GLU A 181 0.49 -2.01 6.01
N ILE A 182 -0.51 -1.13 6.19
CA ILE A 182 -1.77 -1.14 5.45
C ILE A 182 -1.71 -0.10 4.34
N VAL A 183 -2.13 -0.51 3.14
CA VAL A 183 -2.34 0.36 1.98
C VAL A 183 -3.80 0.21 1.55
N ASP A 184 -4.37 1.17 0.83
CA ASP A 184 -5.80 1.28 0.53
C ASP A 184 -6.50 -0.05 0.16
N ASP A 185 -5.90 -0.87 -0.72
CA ASP A 185 -6.51 -2.10 -1.24
C ASP A 185 -5.86 -3.40 -0.72
N PHE A 186 -4.75 -3.30 -0.01
CA PHE A 186 -4.00 -4.46 0.49
C PHE A 186 -3.15 -4.10 1.70
N SER A 187 -2.63 -5.08 2.38
CA SER A 187 -1.56 -4.85 3.35
C SER A 187 -0.38 -5.77 3.13
N ILE A 188 0.73 -5.37 3.70
CA ILE A 188 2.00 -6.04 3.56
C ILE A 188 2.52 -6.41 4.95
N ASN A 189 3.01 -7.64 5.07
CA ASN A 189 3.80 -8.08 6.21
C ASN A 189 5.14 -8.64 5.72
N LEU A 190 6.24 -8.14 6.28
CA LEU A 190 7.58 -8.65 5.99
C LEU A 190 7.96 -9.74 7.00
N ASP A 191 8.39 -10.88 6.49
CA ASP A 191 9.02 -11.90 7.31
C ASP A 191 10.47 -11.48 7.60
N THR A 192 10.71 -11.13 8.86
CA THR A 192 12.02 -10.61 9.32
C THR A 192 12.90 -11.69 9.95
N GLU A 193 12.44 -12.94 10.00
CA GLU A 193 13.24 -14.04 10.51
C GLU A 193 14.42 -14.34 9.57
N ILE A 194 15.64 -14.20 10.09
CA ILE A 194 16.86 -14.50 9.36
C ILE A 194 17.20 -15.97 9.61
N ASN A 195 16.88 -16.81 8.65
CA ASN A 195 17.33 -18.20 8.67
C ASN A 195 18.72 -18.33 8.02
N ASP A 196 19.52 -19.30 8.44
CA ASP A 196 20.85 -19.58 7.87
C ASP A 196 20.85 -19.73 6.34
N ALA A 197 19.76 -20.23 5.76
CA ALA A 197 19.56 -20.32 4.31
C ALA A 197 19.50 -18.95 3.60
N VAL A 198 19.18 -17.85 4.29
CA VAL A 198 19.18 -16.48 3.76
C VAL A 198 20.59 -15.91 3.78
N SER A 199 21.36 -16.23 4.81
CA SER A 199 22.74 -15.75 5.01
C SER A 199 23.70 -16.33 3.96
N TYR A 200 23.55 -17.59 3.57
CA TYR A 200 24.47 -18.28 2.64
C TYR A 200 24.37 -17.80 1.18
N THR A 201 23.27 -17.22 0.73
CA THR A 201 23.14 -16.72 -0.64
C THR A 201 23.95 -15.45 -0.89
N HIS A 202 24.27 -14.69 0.15
CA HIS A 202 25.09 -13.47 0.05
C HIS A 202 26.58 -13.76 -0.19
N LEU A 203 27.07 -14.92 0.22
CA LEU A 203 28.50 -15.30 0.09
C LEU A 203 28.85 -15.90 -1.29
N ARG A 204 27.86 -16.21 -2.14
CA ARG A 204 28.09 -16.78 -3.48
C ARG A 204 27.99 -15.79 -4.64
N ALA A 205 27.65 -14.53 -4.38
CA ALA A 205 27.45 -13.50 -5.43
C ALA A 205 28.62 -12.52 -5.55
N HIS A 206 29.80 -12.88 -5.00
CA HIS A 206 31.09 -12.16 -5.20
C HIS A 206 32.13 -13.07 -5.75
#